data_b47aba0229393883d02b45bb9c628883
#
_entry.id   b47aba0229393883d02b45bb9c628883
#
_cell.length_a   1.000
_cell.length_b   1.000
_cell.length_c   1.000
_cell.angle_alpha   90.00
_cell.angle_beta   90.00
_cell.angle_gamma   90.00
#
_symmetry.space_group_name_H-M   'P 1'
#
loop_
_entity.id
_entity.type
_entity.pdbx_description
1 polymer ?
#
loop_
_entity_poly.entity_id
_entity_poly.type
_entity_poly.pdbx_seq_one_letter_code
_entity_poly.pdbx_strand_id
1 'polypeptide(L)'
;MGSEMCIRDRNFRDAIAAKYEHFSGIKVDPESEIVVTCGSTEAMMATMLSITNPKDKVVIFSPFYENYGADTILSGAEPIYVPLVPPDFTFSIEQLENAFKQGAKALILCNPSNPCGKVFTFEELTAIADVVKKYDAYVVTDEVYEHIVYAPNKHIYMQALDGMRERTIVCNSLSKTYSITGWRLGYVIANPEIIDRVKKVHDFLTVGAAAPLMEAATVGLKFDDKYYDELAAHYAHMKEVFVGGLEKLGLKYTDPQGAYYVLVDVSEFGVKDDVKFCEWLAQYVGVAAVPGSSFFREDVHNLIRFHFAKQDDTLNEAINRLAGLRKAVAEAGDVEWR
;
A
#
# COMPACT_ATOMS: atom_id res chain seq x y z
N MET A 1 -11.57 -33.69 -1.98
CA MET A 1 -12.47 -32.85 -2.77
C MET A 1 -11.64 -31.71 -3.31
N GLY A 2 -11.37 -31.68 -4.62
CA GLY A 2 -10.84 -30.50 -5.25
C GLY A 2 -11.90 -29.41 -5.12
N SER A 3 -11.61 -28.30 -4.44
CA SER A 3 -12.60 -27.25 -4.28
C SER A 3 -13.04 -26.76 -5.66
N GLU A 4 -14.31 -26.47 -5.85
CA GLU A 4 -14.85 -25.87 -7.07
C GLU A 4 -14.12 -24.57 -7.44
N MET A 5 -13.42 -23.98 -6.49
CA MET A 5 -12.55 -22.83 -6.59
C MET A 5 -11.42 -23.02 -7.61
N CYS A 6 -10.69 -24.14 -7.54
CA CYS A 6 -9.54 -24.42 -8.43
C CYS A 6 -9.91 -24.67 -9.90
N ILE A 7 -11.20 -24.83 -10.22
CA ILE A 7 -11.66 -25.09 -11.60
C ILE A 7 -12.10 -23.80 -12.29
N ARG A 8 -12.62 -22.83 -11.52
CA ARG A 8 -13.24 -21.60 -12.05
C ARG A 8 -12.29 -20.42 -12.19
N ASP A 9 -11.14 -20.46 -11.54
CA ASP A 9 -10.15 -19.37 -11.53
C ASP A 9 -8.86 -19.69 -12.32
N ARG A 10 -8.79 -20.84 -13.01
CA ARG A 10 -7.58 -21.31 -13.68
C ARG A 10 -7.05 -20.31 -14.70
N ASN A 11 -7.90 -19.84 -15.62
CA ASN A 11 -7.49 -18.84 -16.62
C ASN A 11 -6.95 -17.56 -15.98
N PHE A 12 -7.55 -17.17 -14.86
CA PHE A 12 -7.17 -15.98 -14.12
C PHE A 12 -5.82 -16.17 -13.42
N ARG A 13 -5.56 -17.31 -12.76
CA ARG A 13 -4.27 -17.64 -12.14
C ARG A 13 -3.15 -17.77 -13.17
N ASP A 14 -3.42 -18.39 -14.33
CA ASP A 14 -2.46 -18.49 -15.43
C ASP A 14 -2.08 -17.08 -15.95
N ALA A 15 -3.04 -16.16 -16.06
CA ALA A 15 -2.78 -14.78 -16.46
C ALA A 15 -2.02 -13.98 -15.40
N ILE A 16 -2.32 -14.19 -14.10
CA ILE A 16 -1.54 -13.61 -13.00
C ILE A 16 -0.09 -14.09 -13.05
N ALA A 17 0.13 -15.41 -13.21
CA ALA A 17 1.46 -15.99 -13.28
C ALA A 17 2.27 -15.39 -14.45
N ALA A 18 1.66 -15.28 -15.63
CA ALA A 18 2.30 -14.71 -16.81
C ALA A 18 2.67 -13.22 -16.62
N LYS A 19 1.75 -12.42 -16.07
CA LYS A 19 2.01 -11.01 -15.74
C LYS A 19 3.13 -10.88 -14.71
N TYR A 20 3.08 -11.68 -13.65
CA TYR A 20 4.08 -11.62 -12.58
C TYR A 20 5.48 -12.01 -13.09
N GLU A 21 5.59 -13.07 -13.91
CA GLU A 21 6.83 -13.46 -14.54
C GLU A 21 7.37 -12.35 -15.47
N HIS A 22 6.49 -11.71 -16.24
CA HIS A 22 6.87 -10.63 -17.16
C HIS A 22 7.54 -9.45 -16.44
N PHE A 23 6.98 -9.00 -15.32
CA PHE A 23 7.48 -7.81 -14.62
C PHE A 23 8.54 -8.10 -13.56
N SER A 24 8.45 -9.22 -12.86
CA SER A 24 9.39 -9.58 -11.78
C SER A 24 10.55 -10.45 -12.25
N GLY A 25 10.44 -11.11 -13.40
CA GLY A 25 11.36 -12.13 -13.85
C GLY A 25 11.21 -13.48 -13.11
N ILE A 26 10.23 -13.61 -12.23
CA ILE A 26 10.03 -14.78 -11.37
C ILE A 26 8.90 -15.64 -11.94
N LYS A 27 9.26 -16.87 -12.33
CA LYS A 27 8.26 -17.85 -12.71
C LYS A 27 7.57 -18.43 -11.48
N VAL A 28 6.24 -18.44 -11.49
CA VAL A 28 5.40 -19.03 -10.45
C VAL A 28 4.47 -20.08 -11.03
N ASP A 29 4.24 -21.15 -10.28
CA ASP A 29 3.26 -22.17 -10.67
C ASP A 29 1.84 -21.70 -10.26
N PRO A 30 0.96 -21.46 -11.25
CA PRO A 30 -0.39 -20.98 -10.97
C PRO A 30 -1.24 -21.98 -10.14
N GLU A 31 -0.87 -23.25 -10.10
CA GLU A 31 -1.60 -24.27 -9.36
C GLU A 31 -1.25 -24.29 -7.87
N SER A 32 0.03 -24.20 -7.57
CA SER A 32 0.55 -24.39 -6.21
C SER A 32 1.00 -23.10 -5.52
N GLU A 33 1.30 -22.02 -6.26
CA GLU A 33 1.89 -20.80 -5.72
C GLU A 33 0.97 -19.56 -5.79
N ILE A 34 -0.27 -19.72 -6.30
CA ILE A 34 -1.23 -18.61 -6.40
C ILE A 34 -2.56 -19.00 -5.76
N VAL A 35 -3.14 -18.07 -4.98
CA VAL A 35 -4.54 -18.12 -4.55
C VAL A 35 -5.21 -16.79 -4.86
N VAL A 36 -6.41 -16.85 -5.44
CA VAL A 36 -7.22 -15.66 -5.73
C VAL A 36 -8.07 -15.34 -4.50
N THR A 37 -8.20 -14.05 -4.21
CA THR A 37 -8.91 -13.53 -3.03
C THR A 37 -9.90 -12.41 -3.40
N CYS A 38 -10.79 -12.08 -2.48
CA CYS A 38 -11.72 -10.95 -2.63
C CYS A 38 -11.03 -9.61 -2.35
N GLY A 39 -10.05 -9.25 -3.18
CA GLY A 39 -9.18 -8.09 -3.05
C GLY A 39 -7.97 -8.33 -2.15
N SER A 40 -7.03 -7.37 -2.15
CA SER A 40 -5.83 -7.44 -1.32
C SER A 40 -6.13 -7.39 0.18
N THR A 41 -7.28 -6.83 0.58
CA THR A 41 -7.72 -6.83 1.99
C THR A 41 -7.89 -8.25 2.52
N GLU A 42 -8.56 -9.13 1.76
CA GLU A 42 -8.64 -10.53 2.13
C GLU A 42 -7.30 -11.24 1.98
N ALA A 43 -6.52 -10.92 0.94
CA ALA A 43 -5.18 -11.49 0.75
C ALA A 43 -4.31 -11.27 1.99
N MET A 44 -4.29 -10.06 2.53
CA MET A 44 -3.54 -9.71 3.73
C MET A 44 -4.08 -10.45 4.96
N MET A 45 -5.40 -10.41 5.21
CA MET A 45 -6.01 -11.07 6.35
C MET A 45 -5.80 -12.59 6.33
N ALA A 46 -6.03 -13.24 5.17
CA ALA A 46 -5.82 -14.68 5.01
C ALA A 46 -4.35 -15.06 5.20
N THR A 47 -3.44 -14.24 4.72
CA THR A 47 -1.99 -14.42 4.94
C THR A 47 -1.67 -14.34 6.43
N MET A 48 -2.12 -13.30 7.12
CA MET A 48 -1.84 -13.11 8.54
C MET A 48 -2.35 -14.29 9.38
N LEU A 49 -3.58 -14.74 9.15
CA LEU A 49 -4.15 -15.92 9.81
C LEU A 49 -3.40 -17.24 9.49
N SER A 50 -2.67 -17.27 8.36
CA SER A 50 -1.96 -18.49 7.91
C SER A 50 -0.55 -18.60 8.47
N ILE A 51 0.12 -17.48 8.80
CA ILE A 51 1.53 -17.44 9.20
C ILE A 51 1.74 -17.08 10.67
N THR A 52 0.71 -16.58 11.37
CA THR A 52 0.83 -16.15 12.77
C THR A 52 0.03 -17.06 13.70
N ASN A 53 0.49 -17.16 14.95
CA ASN A 53 -0.23 -17.71 16.07
C ASN A 53 -0.53 -16.60 17.09
N PRO A 54 -1.47 -16.82 18.04
CA PRO A 54 -1.72 -15.85 19.09
C PRO A 54 -0.43 -15.44 19.82
N LYS A 55 -0.20 -14.12 19.97
CA LYS A 55 0.97 -13.47 20.56
C LYS A 55 2.26 -13.50 19.72
N ASP A 56 2.23 -14.05 18.52
CA ASP A 56 3.33 -13.81 17.58
C ASP A 56 3.42 -12.32 17.28
N LYS A 57 4.62 -11.83 17.00
CA LYS A 57 4.85 -10.41 16.72
C LYS A 57 5.05 -10.17 15.23
N VAL A 58 4.53 -9.04 14.75
CA VAL A 58 4.64 -8.63 13.35
C VAL A 58 5.13 -7.20 13.28
N VAL A 59 6.18 -6.97 12.51
CA VAL A 59 6.72 -5.62 12.28
C VAL A 59 5.89 -4.91 11.23
N ILE A 60 5.57 -3.64 11.48
CA ILE A 60 4.86 -2.75 10.56
C ILE A 60 5.63 -1.44 10.52
N PHE A 61 5.98 -0.97 9.33
CA PHE A 61 6.51 0.38 9.19
C PHE A 61 5.41 1.43 9.43
N SER A 62 5.72 2.49 10.17
CA SER A 62 4.83 3.62 10.42
C SER A 62 5.38 4.88 9.70
N PRO A 63 4.60 5.57 8.85
CA PRO A 63 3.17 5.42 8.63
C PRO A 63 2.80 4.18 7.80
N PHE A 64 1.55 3.72 7.96
CA PHE A 64 1.04 2.49 7.34
C PHE A 64 -0.43 2.63 6.93
N TYR A 65 -0.87 1.76 6.04
CA TYR A 65 -2.30 1.60 5.75
C TYR A 65 -2.99 0.88 6.92
N GLU A 66 -4.09 1.44 7.41
CA GLU A 66 -4.72 1.08 8.70
C GLU A 66 -5.01 -0.42 8.84
N ASN A 67 -5.30 -1.10 7.72
CA ASN A 67 -5.60 -2.54 7.73
C ASN A 67 -4.47 -3.38 8.32
N TYR A 68 -3.19 -3.01 8.14
CA TYR A 68 -2.08 -3.86 8.58
C TYR A 68 -2.06 -4.06 10.10
N GLY A 69 -2.31 -2.99 10.85
CA GLY A 69 -2.45 -3.07 12.31
C GLY A 69 -3.68 -3.88 12.71
N ALA A 70 -4.81 -3.65 12.04
CA ALA A 70 -6.06 -4.36 12.29
C ALA A 70 -5.93 -5.87 11.97
N ASP A 71 -5.37 -6.22 10.80
CA ASP A 71 -5.18 -7.62 10.38
C ASP A 71 -4.23 -8.37 11.33
N THR A 72 -3.17 -7.71 11.80
CA THR A 72 -2.25 -8.26 12.80
C THR A 72 -2.99 -8.56 14.11
N ILE A 73 -3.78 -7.63 14.64
CA ILE A 73 -4.53 -7.82 15.88
C ILE A 73 -5.62 -8.88 15.72
N LEU A 74 -6.37 -8.86 14.62
CA LEU A 74 -7.43 -9.83 14.35
C LEU A 74 -6.90 -11.26 14.17
N SER A 75 -5.66 -11.41 13.68
CA SER A 75 -4.99 -12.73 13.63
C SER A 75 -4.49 -13.22 15.00
N GLY A 76 -4.65 -12.42 16.06
CA GLY A 76 -4.16 -12.70 17.41
C GLY A 76 -2.71 -12.34 17.65
N ALA A 77 -2.04 -11.75 16.66
CA ALA A 77 -0.65 -11.30 16.75
C ALA A 77 -0.55 -9.87 17.34
N GLU A 78 0.67 -9.48 17.71
CA GLU A 78 0.99 -8.18 18.30
C GLU A 78 1.85 -7.36 17.32
N PRO A 79 1.40 -6.14 16.92
CA PRO A 79 2.19 -5.30 16.04
C PRO A 79 3.36 -4.63 16.76
N ILE A 80 4.54 -4.60 16.12
CA ILE A 80 5.69 -3.76 16.51
C ILE A 80 5.88 -2.73 15.40
N TYR A 81 5.80 -1.46 15.75
CA TYR A 81 5.95 -0.39 14.78
C TYR A 81 7.39 0.11 14.69
N VAL A 82 7.88 0.30 13.46
CA VAL A 82 9.19 0.87 13.15
C VAL A 82 8.98 2.15 12.34
N PRO A 83 9.46 3.31 12.83
CA PRO A 83 9.22 4.59 12.16
C PRO A 83 9.90 4.70 10.80
N LEU A 84 9.16 5.22 9.82
CA LEU A 84 9.67 5.85 8.61
C LEU A 84 9.65 7.36 8.84
N VAL A 85 10.82 7.99 8.85
CA VAL A 85 10.98 9.39 9.28
C VAL A 85 10.76 10.35 8.12
N PRO A 86 9.74 11.26 8.17
CA PRO A 86 9.57 12.29 7.17
C PRO A 86 10.77 13.26 7.12
N PRO A 87 11.03 13.95 5.98
CA PRO A 87 10.22 13.93 4.75
C PRO A 87 10.56 12.76 3.82
N ASP A 88 11.70 12.09 3.97
CA ASP A 88 12.22 11.07 3.04
C ASP A 88 11.78 9.66 3.41
N PHE A 89 11.10 9.50 4.54
CA PHE A 89 10.62 8.20 5.03
C PHE A 89 11.71 7.13 5.12
N THR A 90 12.89 7.53 5.59
CA THR A 90 13.99 6.63 5.91
C THR A 90 13.71 5.88 7.21
N PHE A 91 14.31 4.72 7.39
CA PHE A 91 14.20 3.92 8.63
C PHE A 91 15.56 3.57 9.20
N SER A 92 15.60 3.29 10.49
CA SER A 92 16.79 2.80 11.19
C SER A 92 16.86 1.28 11.11
N ILE A 93 17.96 0.76 10.55
CA ILE A 93 18.25 -0.69 10.54
C ILE A 93 18.35 -1.22 11.98
N GLU A 94 18.91 -0.45 12.91
CA GLU A 94 19.00 -0.83 14.31
C GLU A 94 17.61 -0.99 14.95
N GLN A 95 16.68 -0.06 14.68
CA GLN A 95 15.30 -0.17 15.17
C GLN A 95 14.58 -1.38 14.56
N LEU A 96 14.78 -1.63 13.26
CA LEU A 96 14.25 -2.81 12.58
C LEU A 96 14.81 -4.10 13.19
N GLU A 97 16.12 -4.21 13.39
CA GLU A 97 16.74 -5.35 14.06
C GLU A 97 16.22 -5.54 15.49
N ASN A 98 16.05 -4.45 16.24
CA ASN A 98 15.53 -4.52 17.60
C ASN A 98 14.07 -5.00 17.66
N ALA A 99 13.28 -4.71 16.64
CA ALA A 99 11.94 -5.28 16.49
C ALA A 99 12.00 -6.81 16.28
N PHE A 100 12.88 -7.29 15.39
CA PHE A 100 13.04 -8.73 15.15
C PHE A 100 13.68 -9.48 16.33
N LYS A 101 14.57 -8.87 17.09
CA LYS A 101 15.10 -9.45 18.35
C LYS A 101 14.01 -9.76 19.38
N GLN A 102 12.86 -9.11 19.31
CA GLN A 102 11.70 -9.40 20.16
C GLN A 102 10.92 -10.64 19.70
N GLY A 103 11.38 -11.34 18.67
CA GLY A 103 10.77 -12.57 18.14
C GLY A 103 9.70 -12.34 17.08
N ALA A 104 9.79 -11.25 16.32
CA ALA A 104 8.84 -10.99 15.23
C ALA A 104 8.93 -12.07 14.13
N LYS A 105 7.78 -12.56 13.68
CA LYS A 105 7.61 -13.60 12.66
C LYS A 105 7.60 -13.06 11.24
N ALA A 106 7.13 -11.83 11.07
CA ALA A 106 6.98 -11.23 9.76
C ALA A 106 7.14 -9.72 9.82
N LEU A 107 7.44 -9.13 8.65
CA LEU A 107 7.33 -7.70 8.37
C LEU A 107 6.26 -7.50 7.29
N ILE A 108 5.35 -6.54 7.49
CA ILE A 108 4.45 -6.05 6.44
C ILE A 108 5.11 -4.86 5.75
N LEU A 109 5.26 -4.96 4.43
CA LEU A 109 5.93 -3.97 3.58
C LEU A 109 5.00 -3.51 2.45
N CYS A 110 4.53 -2.26 2.50
CA CYS A 110 3.79 -1.64 1.41
C CYS A 110 4.74 -0.92 0.44
N ASN A 111 4.84 -1.39 -0.78
CA ASN A 111 5.73 -0.80 -1.78
C ASN A 111 5.10 -0.79 -3.19
N PRO A 112 4.82 0.38 -3.77
CA PRO A 112 4.83 1.75 -3.21
C PRO A 112 3.89 1.96 -2.02
N SER A 113 4.27 2.84 -1.10
CA SER A 113 3.60 2.99 0.19
C SER A 113 2.34 3.85 0.13
N ASN A 114 1.30 3.40 0.79
CA ASN A 114 0.19 4.20 1.29
C ASN A 114 0.40 4.37 2.81
N PRO A 115 0.52 5.61 3.37
CA PRO A 115 0.05 6.90 2.82
C PRO A 115 1.12 7.79 2.17
N CYS A 116 2.41 7.46 2.31
CA CYS A 116 3.48 8.44 2.08
C CYS A 116 4.04 8.47 0.64
N GLY A 117 3.62 7.54 -0.22
CA GLY A 117 4.11 7.47 -1.59
C GLY A 117 5.57 7.04 -1.74
N LYS A 118 6.22 6.56 -0.66
CA LYS A 118 7.60 6.06 -0.72
C LYS A 118 7.70 4.85 -1.64
N VAL A 119 8.77 4.82 -2.44
CA VAL A 119 9.23 3.62 -3.16
C VAL A 119 10.58 3.23 -2.54
N PHE A 120 10.66 2.01 -2.01
CA PHE A 120 11.89 1.53 -1.38
C PHE A 120 12.97 1.26 -2.44
N THR A 121 14.19 1.72 -2.16
CA THR A 121 15.34 1.51 -3.03
C THR A 121 15.85 0.05 -2.94
N PHE A 122 16.70 -0.32 -3.90
CA PHE A 122 17.34 -1.65 -3.87
C PHE A 122 18.18 -1.86 -2.59
N GLU A 123 18.89 -0.83 -2.15
CA GLU A 123 19.72 -0.86 -0.94
C GLU A 123 18.86 -1.01 0.31
N GLU A 124 17.73 -0.28 0.39
CA GLU A 124 16.80 -0.39 1.52
C GLU A 124 16.15 -1.77 1.58
N LEU A 125 15.70 -2.29 0.43
CA LEU A 125 15.11 -3.63 0.36
C LEU A 125 16.14 -4.73 0.66
N THR A 126 17.40 -4.57 0.23
CA THR A 126 18.50 -5.48 0.57
C THR A 126 18.77 -5.48 2.07
N ALA A 127 18.80 -4.30 2.70
CA ALA A 127 18.99 -4.19 4.15
C ALA A 127 17.83 -4.86 4.93
N ILE A 128 16.59 -4.70 4.46
CA ILE A 128 15.43 -5.39 5.03
C ILE A 128 15.58 -6.90 4.85
N ALA A 129 15.95 -7.37 3.65
CA ALA A 129 16.14 -8.78 3.35
C ALA A 129 17.20 -9.42 4.26
N ASP A 130 18.30 -8.73 4.51
CA ASP A 130 19.37 -9.24 5.39
C ASP A 130 18.89 -9.40 6.83
N VAL A 131 18.13 -8.45 7.35
CA VAL A 131 17.52 -8.57 8.68
C VAL A 131 16.51 -9.73 8.71
N VAL A 132 15.62 -9.81 7.75
CA VAL A 132 14.59 -10.86 7.67
C VAL A 132 15.22 -12.26 7.57
N LYS A 133 16.24 -12.43 6.74
CA LYS A 133 17.01 -13.69 6.63
C LYS A 133 17.69 -14.06 7.94
N LYS A 134 18.31 -13.09 8.61
CA LYS A 134 19.01 -13.27 9.88
C LYS A 134 18.10 -13.81 11.00
N TYR A 135 16.84 -13.40 11.01
CA TYR A 135 15.86 -13.81 12.03
C TYR A 135 14.89 -14.89 11.55
N ASP A 136 15.13 -15.49 10.38
CA ASP A 136 14.29 -16.51 9.75
C ASP A 136 12.79 -16.14 9.73
N ALA A 137 12.51 -14.92 9.32
CA ALA A 137 11.18 -14.33 9.29
C ALA A 137 10.63 -14.25 7.86
N TYR A 138 9.37 -13.85 7.74
CA TYR A 138 8.69 -13.58 6.47
C TYR A 138 8.63 -12.09 6.15
N VAL A 139 8.50 -11.76 4.86
CA VAL A 139 8.01 -10.44 4.41
C VAL A 139 6.67 -10.64 3.73
N VAL A 140 5.66 -9.93 4.18
CA VAL A 140 4.36 -9.84 3.52
C VAL A 140 4.33 -8.51 2.79
N THR A 141 4.36 -8.55 1.45
CA THR A 141 4.33 -7.33 0.65
C THR A 141 2.89 -6.97 0.25
N ASP A 142 2.58 -5.67 0.26
CA ASP A 142 1.40 -5.11 -0.43
C ASP A 142 1.91 -4.34 -1.65
N GLU A 143 1.67 -4.89 -2.85
CA GLU A 143 2.21 -4.39 -4.11
C GLU A 143 1.13 -3.80 -5.03
N VAL A 144 -0.02 -3.40 -4.48
CA VAL A 144 -1.16 -2.91 -5.28
C VAL A 144 -0.86 -1.68 -6.13
N TYR A 145 0.22 -0.94 -5.82
CA TYR A 145 0.69 0.23 -6.57
C TYR A 145 1.92 -0.05 -7.44
N GLU A 146 2.30 -1.30 -7.68
CA GLU A 146 3.53 -1.70 -8.40
C GLU A 146 3.75 -1.00 -9.75
N HIS A 147 2.67 -0.63 -10.47
CA HIS A 147 2.71 0.06 -11.76
C HIS A 147 2.46 1.57 -11.65
N ILE A 148 2.34 2.13 -10.46
CA ILE A 148 2.16 3.56 -10.22
C ILE A 148 3.41 4.09 -9.53
N VAL A 149 4.48 4.25 -10.28
CA VAL A 149 5.80 4.67 -9.82
C VAL A 149 6.30 5.80 -10.72
N TYR A 150 6.89 6.83 -10.13
CA TYR A 150 7.34 8.02 -10.84
C TYR A 150 8.85 8.00 -11.04
N ALA A 151 9.29 8.27 -12.29
CA ALA A 151 10.71 8.36 -12.61
C ALA A 151 11.43 9.38 -11.69
N PRO A 152 12.67 9.10 -11.27
CA PRO A 152 13.55 8.01 -11.70
C PRO A 152 13.34 6.68 -10.96
N ASN A 153 12.39 6.62 -10.00
CA ASN A 153 12.17 5.43 -9.19
C ASN A 153 11.62 4.26 -10.01
N LYS A 154 11.83 3.05 -9.52
CA LYS A 154 11.30 1.81 -10.11
C LYS A 154 10.81 0.90 -8.99
N HIS A 155 9.72 0.18 -9.26
CA HIS A 155 9.29 -0.89 -8.37
C HIS A 155 10.30 -2.04 -8.40
N ILE A 156 10.64 -2.55 -7.21
CA ILE A 156 11.53 -3.69 -7.05
C ILE A 156 10.76 -4.75 -6.26
N TYR A 157 10.65 -5.93 -6.84
CA TYR A 157 9.97 -7.06 -6.23
C TYR A 157 10.83 -7.67 -5.13
N MET A 158 10.35 -7.63 -3.90
CA MET A 158 11.06 -8.20 -2.74
C MET A 158 11.40 -9.68 -2.95
N GLN A 159 10.51 -10.42 -3.62
CA GLN A 159 10.67 -11.84 -3.91
C GLN A 159 11.83 -12.13 -4.87
N ALA A 160 12.27 -11.11 -5.66
CA ALA A 160 13.40 -11.25 -6.60
C ALA A 160 14.77 -11.09 -5.94
N LEU A 161 14.83 -10.62 -4.70
CA LEU A 161 16.10 -10.48 -4.00
C LEU A 161 16.64 -11.85 -3.54
N ASP A 162 17.96 -11.94 -3.47
CA ASP A 162 18.64 -13.18 -3.09
C ASP A 162 18.17 -13.72 -1.72
N GLY A 163 17.76 -14.99 -1.71
CA GLY A 163 17.25 -15.69 -0.53
C GLY A 163 15.86 -15.24 -0.06
N MET A 164 15.14 -14.40 -0.83
CA MET A 164 13.81 -13.90 -0.46
C MET A 164 12.64 -14.66 -1.11
N ARG A 165 12.90 -15.49 -2.12
CA ARG A 165 11.86 -16.25 -2.84
C ARG A 165 10.94 -17.04 -1.91
N GLU A 166 11.52 -17.78 -0.96
CA GLU A 166 10.79 -18.70 -0.08
C GLU A 166 10.16 -18.02 1.13
N ARG A 167 10.53 -16.78 1.41
CA ARG A 167 10.08 -16.05 2.60
C ARG A 167 9.30 -14.77 2.29
N THR A 168 9.04 -14.48 1.02
CA THR A 168 8.18 -13.36 0.63
C THR A 168 6.80 -13.86 0.24
N ILE A 169 5.78 -13.24 0.81
CA ILE A 169 4.37 -13.47 0.53
C ILE A 169 3.84 -12.20 -0.11
N VAL A 170 3.52 -12.27 -1.39
CA VAL A 170 3.03 -11.12 -2.16
C VAL A 170 1.52 -11.04 -2.05
N CYS A 171 1.00 -9.97 -1.47
CA CYS A 171 -0.42 -9.60 -1.52
C CYS A 171 -0.61 -8.51 -2.57
N ASN A 172 -1.51 -8.73 -3.51
CA ASN A 172 -1.74 -7.78 -4.58
C ASN A 172 -3.22 -7.76 -5.00
N SER A 173 -3.61 -6.80 -5.81
CA SER A 173 -4.95 -6.72 -6.38
C SER A 173 -4.98 -6.03 -7.73
N LEU A 174 -6.09 -6.20 -8.43
CA LEU A 174 -6.35 -5.53 -9.70
C LEU A 174 -6.99 -4.14 -9.51
N SER A 175 -7.28 -3.80 -8.27
CA SER A 175 -8.07 -2.61 -7.88
C SER A 175 -7.49 -1.30 -8.41
N LYS A 176 -6.16 -1.15 -8.41
CA LYS A 176 -5.48 0.12 -8.70
C LYS A 176 -5.00 0.16 -10.14
N THR A 177 -4.32 -0.88 -10.57
CA THR A 177 -3.79 -0.97 -11.93
C THR A 177 -4.89 -0.91 -12.99
N TYR A 178 -6.05 -1.52 -12.74
CA TYR A 178 -7.14 -1.58 -13.73
C TYR A 178 -8.36 -0.76 -13.31
N SER A 179 -8.28 0.06 -12.25
CA SER A 179 -9.37 0.92 -11.76
C SER A 179 -10.69 0.18 -11.45
N ILE A 180 -10.59 -1.09 -11.03
CA ILE A 180 -11.71 -1.98 -10.73
C ILE A 180 -11.85 -2.29 -9.24
N THR A 181 -11.61 -1.32 -8.39
CA THR A 181 -11.64 -1.48 -6.91
C THR A 181 -12.92 -2.17 -6.42
N GLY A 182 -14.08 -1.86 -7.02
CA GLY A 182 -15.38 -2.44 -6.68
C GLY A 182 -15.54 -3.91 -7.07
N TRP A 183 -14.69 -4.47 -7.94
CA TRP A 183 -14.77 -5.86 -8.37
C TRP A 183 -14.25 -6.84 -7.31
N ARG A 184 -13.50 -6.35 -6.34
CA ARG A 184 -12.94 -7.15 -5.26
C ARG A 184 -12.13 -8.35 -5.77
N LEU A 185 -11.14 -8.10 -6.63
CA LEU A 185 -10.22 -9.10 -7.14
C LEU A 185 -8.80 -8.83 -6.64
N GLY A 186 -8.25 -9.79 -5.94
CA GLY A 186 -6.88 -9.80 -5.44
C GLY A 186 -6.29 -11.19 -5.48
N TYR A 187 -5.05 -11.32 -5.04
CA TYR A 187 -4.35 -12.59 -5.02
C TYR A 187 -3.18 -12.57 -4.04
N VAL A 188 -2.77 -13.77 -3.65
CA VAL A 188 -1.53 -14.03 -2.92
C VAL A 188 -0.61 -14.87 -3.78
N ILE A 189 0.68 -14.52 -3.83
CA ILE A 189 1.75 -15.34 -4.42
C ILE A 189 2.75 -15.68 -3.31
N ALA A 190 3.00 -16.96 -3.09
CA ALA A 190 3.98 -17.44 -2.13
C ALA A 190 4.41 -18.87 -2.47
N ASN A 191 5.34 -19.42 -1.69
CA ASN A 191 5.69 -20.83 -1.82
C ASN A 191 4.48 -21.76 -1.57
N PRO A 192 4.49 -23.01 -2.11
CA PRO A 192 3.34 -23.90 -2.05
C PRO A 192 2.84 -24.22 -0.64
N GLU A 193 3.73 -24.29 0.35
CA GLU A 193 3.33 -24.60 1.74
C GLU A 193 2.49 -23.46 2.35
N ILE A 194 2.89 -22.22 2.10
CA ILE A 194 2.13 -21.05 2.56
C ILE A 194 0.80 -20.95 1.81
N ILE A 195 0.80 -21.15 0.50
CA ILE A 195 -0.41 -21.10 -0.32
C ILE A 195 -1.44 -22.16 0.11
N ASP A 196 -0.99 -23.36 0.46
CA ASP A 196 -1.90 -24.41 0.99
C ASP A 196 -2.60 -23.95 2.29
N ARG A 197 -1.88 -23.24 3.16
CA ARG A 197 -2.46 -22.66 4.39
C ARG A 197 -3.42 -21.52 4.07
N VAL A 198 -3.03 -20.59 3.19
CA VAL A 198 -3.86 -19.45 2.78
C VAL A 198 -5.14 -19.93 2.10
N LYS A 199 -5.08 -20.96 1.23
CA LYS A 199 -6.27 -21.57 0.60
C LYS A 199 -7.27 -22.04 1.64
N LYS A 200 -6.82 -22.69 2.71
CA LYS A 200 -7.70 -23.18 3.78
C LYS A 200 -8.39 -22.03 4.52
N VAL A 201 -7.67 -20.95 4.82
CA VAL A 201 -8.24 -19.76 5.47
C VAL A 201 -9.25 -19.08 4.54
N HIS A 202 -8.86 -18.83 3.28
CA HIS A 202 -9.70 -18.22 2.26
C HIS A 202 -11.02 -18.98 2.05
N ASP A 203 -10.99 -20.32 2.05
CA ASP A 203 -12.18 -21.17 1.89
C ASP A 203 -13.22 -20.92 2.99
N PHE A 204 -12.77 -20.64 4.21
CA PHE A 204 -13.67 -20.31 5.33
C PHE A 204 -14.06 -18.83 5.42
N LEU A 205 -13.28 -17.92 4.84
CA LEU A 205 -13.59 -16.49 4.84
C LEU A 205 -14.65 -16.13 3.78
N THR A 206 -14.42 -16.54 2.53
CA THR A 206 -15.22 -16.06 1.39
C THR A 206 -15.57 -17.14 0.37
N VAL A 207 -14.99 -18.35 0.46
CA VAL A 207 -15.11 -19.46 -0.50
C VAL A 207 -14.46 -19.17 -1.86
N GLY A 208 -14.57 -17.95 -2.39
CA GLY A 208 -13.98 -17.54 -3.67
C GLY A 208 -14.47 -16.20 -4.17
N ALA A 209 -13.70 -15.60 -5.05
CA ALA A 209 -14.06 -14.38 -5.75
C ALA A 209 -15.09 -14.65 -6.86
N ALA A 210 -15.75 -13.59 -7.34
CA ALA A 210 -16.79 -13.69 -8.35
C ALA A 210 -16.27 -14.20 -9.70
N ALA A 211 -16.60 -15.42 -10.09
CA ALA A 211 -16.11 -16.07 -11.31
C ALA A 211 -16.28 -15.26 -12.60
N PRO A 212 -17.43 -14.60 -12.87
CA PRO A 212 -17.57 -13.76 -14.07
C PRO A 212 -16.60 -12.57 -14.11
N LEU A 213 -16.29 -11.99 -12.94
CA LEU A 213 -15.36 -10.86 -12.82
C LEU A 213 -13.91 -11.31 -12.98
N MET A 214 -13.55 -12.51 -12.50
CA MET A 214 -12.22 -13.10 -12.71
C MET A 214 -11.98 -13.32 -14.22
N GLU A 215 -12.93 -13.91 -14.92
CA GLU A 215 -12.80 -14.15 -16.36
C GLU A 215 -12.68 -12.82 -17.15
N ALA A 216 -13.51 -11.83 -16.83
CA ALA A 216 -13.42 -10.51 -17.44
C ALA A 216 -12.06 -9.81 -17.16
N ALA A 217 -11.57 -9.91 -15.94
CA ALA A 217 -10.30 -9.30 -15.53
C ALA A 217 -9.07 -9.98 -16.17
N THR A 218 -9.19 -11.24 -16.60
CA THR A 218 -8.16 -11.95 -17.36
C THR A 218 -7.75 -11.20 -18.63
N VAL A 219 -8.67 -10.43 -19.23
CA VAL A 219 -8.38 -9.57 -20.40
C VAL A 219 -7.38 -8.48 -20.02
N GLY A 220 -7.59 -7.81 -18.88
CA GLY A 220 -6.68 -6.75 -18.41
C GLY A 220 -5.28 -7.26 -18.09
N LEU A 221 -5.17 -8.44 -17.49
CA LEU A 221 -3.88 -9.06 -17.16
C LEU A 221 -3.03 -9.40 -18.40
N LYS A 222 -3.64 -9.44 -19.57
CA LYS A 222 -2.99 -9.72 -20.87
C LYS A 222 -2.67 -8.45 -21.67
N PHE A 223 -2.91 -7.28 -21.12
CA PHE A 223 -2.50 -6.02 -21.77
C PHE A 223 -0.98 -5.97 -21.92
N ASP A 224 -0.54 -5.32 -23.00
CA ASP A 224 0.87 -5.12 -23.30
C ASP A 224 1.50 -4.00 -22.45
N ASP A 225 2.81 -3.81 -22.57
CA ASP A 225 3.57 -2.81 -21.80
C ASP A 225 3.06 -1.39 -22.03
N LYS A 226 2.49 -1.11 -23.22
CA LYS A 226 1.93 0.19 -23.54
C LYS A 226 0.84 0.62 -22.55
N TYR A 227 -0.02 -0.33 -22.11
CA TYR A 227 -1.03 -0.01 -21.09
C TYR A 227 -0.40 0.47 -19.79
N TYR A 228 0.65 -0.19 -19.32
CA TYR A 228 1.32 0.14 -18.06
C TYR A 228 2.12 1.44 -18.17
N ASP A 229 2.74 1.70 -19.32
CA ASP A 229 3.41 2.97 -19.61
C ASP A 229 2.40 4.15 -19.64
N GLU A 230 1.26 3.96 -20.30
CA GLU A 230 0.17 4.95 -20.33
C GLU A 230 -0.42 5.18 -18.93
N LEU A 231 -0.56 4.13 -18.11
CA LEU A 231 -1.01 4.23 -16.72
C LEU A 231 -0.03 5.06 -15.88
N ALA A 232 1.26 4.75 -15.96
CA ALA A 232 2.30 5.48 -15.25
C ALA A 232 2.35 6.96 -15.67
N ALA A 233 2.28 7.24 -16.98
CA ALA A 233 2.24 8.58 -17.52
C ALA A 233 0.99 9.36 -17.06
N HIS A 234 -0.17 8.71 -17.02
CA HIS A 234 -1.41 9.31 -16.55
C HIS A 234 -1.32 9.74 -15.08
N TYR A 235 -0.82 8.88 -14.21
CA TYR A 235 -0.66 9.23 -12.78
C TYR A 235 0.47 10.24 -12.55
N ALA A 236 1.54 10.22 -13.36
CA ALA A 236 2.58 11.24 -13.33
C ALA A 236 2.02 12.62 -13.70
N HIS A 237 1.15 12.71 -14.69
CA HIS A 237 0.44 13.95 -15.04
C HIS A 237 -0.44 14.44 -13.88
N MET A 238 -1.23 13.58 -13.27
CA MET A 238 -2.07 13.96 -12.12
C MET A 238 -1.23 14.46 -10.94
N LYS A 239 -0.08 13.80 -10.67
CA LYS A 239 0.90 14.26 -9.67
C LYS A 239 1.39 15.67 -10.03
N GLU A 240 1.82 15.90 -11.26
CA GLU A 240 2.31 17.20 -11.72
C GLU A 240 1.26 18.31 -11.52
N VAL A 241 0.02 18.06 -11.91
CA VAL A 241 -1.08 19.03 -11.74
C VAL A 241 -1.28 19.38 -10.27
N PHE A 242 -1.44 18.38 -9.39
CA PHE A 242 -1.76 18.63 -8.00
C PHE A 242 -0.58 19.09 -7.17
N VAL A 243 0.54 18.36 -7.22
CA VAL A 243 1.76 18.68 -6.44
C VAL A 243 2.41 19.97 -6.95
N GLY A 244 2.45 20.18 -8.27
CA GLY A 244 2.89 21.47 -8.84
C GLY A 244 1.98 22.63 -8.46
N GLY A 245 0.69 22.38 -8.21
CA GLY A 245 -0.23 23.35 -7.62
C GLY A 245 0.13 23.69 -6.17
N LEU A 246 0.39 22.67 -5.33
CA LEU A 246 0.83 22.86 -3.93
C LEU A 246 2.11 23.67 -3.85
N GLU A 247 3.08 23.36 -4.72
CA GLU A 247 4.36 24.08 -4.81
C GLU A 247 4.16 25.57 -5.13
N LYS A 248 3.33 25.90 -6.13
CA LYS A 248 2.98 27.29 -6.47
C LYS A 248 2.31 28.04 -5.32
N LEU A 249 1.56 27.34 -4.46
CA LEU A 249 0.95 27.90 -3.26
C LEU A 249 1.95 28.02 -2.09
N GLY A 250 3.18 27.47 -2.23
CA GLY A 250 4.17 27.42 -1.17
C GLY A 250 3.76 26.55 0.02
N LEU A 251 2.90 25.55 -0.19
CA LEU A 251 2.56 24.56 0.81
C LEU A 251 3.63 23.46 0.85
N LYS A 252 4.09 23.12 2.04
CA LYS A 252 5.08 22.06 2.23
C LYS A 252 4.44 20.70 2.07
N TYR A 253 5.11 19.80 1.39
CA TYR A 253 4.65 18.44 1.17
C TYR A 253 5.83 17.46 1.11
N THR A 254 5.54 16.16 1.27
CA THR A 254 6.50 15.08 1.02
C THR A 254 6.37 14.62 -0.44
N ASP A 255 7.50 14.50 -1.16
CA ASP A 255 7.46 14.15 -2.60
C ASP A 255 7.02 12.69 -2.82
N PRO A 256 5.87 12.43 -3.47
CA PRO A 256 5.46 11.08 -3.77
C PRO A 256 6.33 10.44 -4.84
N GLN A 257 6.95 9.31 -4.54
CA GLN A 257 7.75 8.51 -5.47
C GLN A 257 6.91 7.46 -6.21
N GLY A 258 5.78 7.07 -5.63
CA GLY A 258 4.79 6.15 -6.20
C GLY A 258 3.43 6.27 -5.52
N ALA A 259 2.49 5.40 -5.88
CA ALA A 259 1.09 5.48 -5.51
C ALA A 259 0.46 6.80 -5.99
N TYR A 260 -0.62 7.27 -5.40
CA TYR A 260 -1.26 8.54 -5.77
C TYR A 260 -1.65 9.38 -4.54
N TYR A 261 -0.80 9.32 -3.51
CA TYR A 261 -0.97 10.07 -2.27
C TYR A 261 0.15 11.08 -2.08
N VAL A 262 -0.18 12.18 -1.40
CA VAL A 262 0.78 13.18 -0.94
C VAL A 262 0.44 13.59 0.48
N LEU A 263 1.44 13.68 1.34
CA LEU A 263 1.31 14.23 2.67
C LEU A 263 1.71 15.71 2.64
N VAL A 264 0.80 16.57 3.10
CA VAL A 264 1.00 18.02 3.18
C VAL A 264 1.23 18.42 4.63
N ASP A 265 2.29 19.18 4.87
CA ASP A 265 2.62 19.71 6.18
C ASP A 265 1.82 20.99 6.46
N VAL A 266 0.98 20.92 7.46
CA VAL A 266 0.10 22.01 7.93
C VAL A 266 0.60 22.68 9.21
N SER A 267 1.83 22.41 9.62
CA SER A 267 2.45 22.98 10.83
C SER A 267 2.46 24.51 10.83
N GLU A 268 2.59 25.15 9.64
CA GLU A 268 2.55 26.64 9.51
C GLU A 268 1.24 27.25 10.04
N PHE A 269 0.17 26.47 10.09
CA PHE A 269 -1.15 26.93 10.58
C PHE A 269 -1.36 26.72 12.08
N GLY A 270 -0.39 26.12 12.77
CA GLY A 270 -0.47 25.84 14.20
C GLY A 270 -1.44 24.70 14.57
N VAL A 271 -1.61 23.74 13.65
CA VAL A 271 -2.48 22.57 13.83
C VAL A 271 -1.93 21.66 14.92
N LYS A 272 -2.76 21.34 15.91
CA LYS A 272 -2.53 20.37 16.99
C LYS A 272 -3.46 19.16 16.89
N ASP A 273 -4.64 19.35 16.31
CA ASP A 273 -5.62 18.31 16.06
C ASP A 273 -5.91 18.26 14.54
N ASP A 274 -5.26 17.35 13.86
CA ASP A 274 -5.38 17.19 12.40
C ASP A 274 -6.74 16.63 11.98
N VAL A 275 -7.45 15.91 12.86
CA VAL A 275 -8.81 15.42 12.59
C VAL A 275 -9.75 16.62 12.47
N LYS A 276 -9.78 17.47 13.50
CA LYS A 276 -10.60 18.69 13.48
C LYS A 276 -10.19 19.66 12.38
N PHE A 277 -8.89 19.74 12.08
CA PHE A 277 -8.43 20.54 10.95
C PHE A 277 -8.94 20.02 9.60
N CYS A 278 -8.94 18.71 9.38
CA CYS A 278 -9.48 18.11 8.15
C CYS A 278 -11.00 18.33 8.04
N GLU A 279 -11.74 18.23 9.13
CA GLU A 279 -13.17 18.56 9.18
C GLU A 279 -13.42 20.03 8.82
N TRP A 280 -12.67 20.94 9.44
CA TRP A 280 -12.72 22.37 9.16
C TRP A 280 -12.34 22.69 7.71
N LEU A 281 -11.28 22.07 7.19
CA LEU A 281 -10.82 22.22 5.80
C LEU A 281 -11.94 21.84 4.81
N ALA A 282 -12.59 20.71 5.05
CA ALA A 282 -13.71 20.26 4.23
C ALA A 282 -14.90 21.23 4.29
N GLN A 283 -15.23 21.74 5.48
CA GLN A 283 -16.39 22.60 5.69
C GLN A 283 -16.19 24.02 5.16
N TYR A 284 -15.03 24.64 5.40
CA TYR A 284 -14.81 26.06 5.13
C TYR A 284 -13.97 26.36 3.89
N VAL A 285 -13.10 25.44 3.51
CA VAL A 285 -12.30 25.56 2.29
C VAL A 285 -12.89 24.71 1.15
N GLY A 286 -13.64 23.67 1.49
CA GLY A 286 -14.32 22.79 0.54
C GLY A 286 -13.36 21.78 -0.11
N VAL A 287 -12.25 21.42 0.57
CA VAL A 287 -11.30 20.40 0.14
C VAL A 287 -11.16 19.35 1.23
N ALA A 288 -11.41 18.09 0.89
CA ALA A 288 -11.31 16.99 1.84
C ALA A 288 -9.88 16.40 1.86
N ALA A 289 -9.37 16.19 3.07
CA ALA A 289 -8.13 15.48 3.33
C ALA A 289 -8.36 14.40 4.40
N VAL A 290 -7.39 13.49 4.56
CA VAL A 290 -7.41 12.48 5.61
C VAL A 290 -6.36 12.86 6.66
N PRO A 291 -6.69 12.83 7.96
CA PRO A 291 -5.74 13.14 9.03
C PRO A 291 -4.52 12.23 8.97
N GLY A 292 -3.32 12.79 9.12
CA GLY A 292 -2.07 12.01 9.17
C GLY A 292 -2.02 11.08 10.37
N SER A 293 -2.52 11.53 11.52
CA SER A 293 -2.60 10.74 12.75
C SER A 293 -3.29 9.39 12.58
N SER A 294 -4.15 9.23 11.56
CA SER A 294 -4.75 7.94 11.21
C SER A 294 -3.72 6.91 10.73
N PHE A 295 -2.56 7.34 10.26
CA PHE A 295 -1.56 6.47 9.63
C PHE A 295 -0.30 6.29 10.47
N PHE A 296 -0.03 7.22 11.39
CA PHE A 296 1.17 7.18 12.24
C PHE A 296 0.86 6.58 13.61
N ARG A 297 1.84 5.91 14.20
CA ARG A 297 1.83 5.54 15.62
C ARG A 297 2.57 6.55 16.49
N GLU A 298 3.43 7.33 15.88
CA GLU A 298 4.09 8.47 16.48
C GLU A 298 3.09 9.62 16.63
N ASP A 299 3.40 10.57 17.52
CA ASP A 299 2.59 11.77 17.77
C ASP A 299 2.75 12.78 16.61
N VAL A 300 2.14 12.47 15.47
CA VAL A 300 2.21 13.26 14.22
C VAL A 300 0.82 13.83 13.92
N HIS A 301 0.64 15.12 14.15
CA HIS A 301 -0.60 15.86 13.90
C HIS A 301 -0.45 17.01 12.92
N ASN A 302 0.71 17.14 12.29
CA ASN A 302 0.99 18.22 11.35
C ASN A 302 0.96 17.79 9.89
N LEU A 303 0.64 16.54 9.60
CA LEU A 303 0.54 16.01 8.24
C LEU A 303 -0.90 15.65 7.93
N ILE A 304 -1.37 16.02 6.73
CA ILE A 304 -2.65 15.57 6.19
C ILE A 304 -2.43 14.93 4.82
N ARG A 305 -3.18 13.86 4.52
CA ARG A 305 -3.05 13.14 3.26
C ARG A 305 -4.10 13.58 2.25
N PHE A 306 -3.64 14.00 1.07
CA PHE A 306 -4.47 14.09 -0.13
C PHE A 306 -4.21 12.90 -1.06
N HIS A 307 -5.14 12.67 -1.99
CA HIS A 307 -4.91 11.82 -3.15
C HIS A 307 -5.22 12.59 -4.44
N PHE A 308 -4.41 12.35 -5.46
CA PHE A 308 -4.52 13.06 -6.73
C PHE A 308 -5.05 12.19 -7.88
N ALA A 309 -5.59 10.99 -7.60
CA ALA A 309 -6.28 10.15 -8.57
C ALA A 309 -7.67 10.75 -8.91
N LYS A 310 -7.68 11.90 -9.59
CA LYS A 310 -8.88 12.66 -9.98
C LYS A 310 -8.70 13.29 -11.36
N GLN A 311 -9.81 13.71 -11.97
CA GLN A 311 -9.76 14.48 -13.21
C GLN A 311 -9.11 15.84 -13.00
N ASP A 312 -8.46 16.38 -14.04
CA ASP A 312 -7.75 17.66 -14.00
C ASP A 312 -8.61 18.80 -13.46
N ASP A 313 -9.87 18.89 -13.88
CA ASP A 313 -10.80 19.91 -13.40
C ASP A 313 -10.99 19.85 -11.87
N THR A 314 -11.07 18.63 -11.32
CA THR A 314 -11.21 18.43 -9.87
C THR A 314 -9.92 18.82 -9.13
N LEU A 315 -8.75 18.46 -9.69
CA LEU A 315 -7.45 18.82 -9.11
C LEU A 315 -7.22 20.31 -9.15
N ASN A 316 -7.48 20.96 -10.29
CA ASN A 316 -7.36 22.41 -10.44
C ASN A 316 -8.31 23.18 -9.51
N GLU A 317 -9.56 22.71 -9.36
CA GLU A 317 -10.52 23.30 -8.44
C GLU A 317 -10.05 23.16 -6.98
N ALA A 318 -9.50 22.01 -6.58
CA ALA A 318 -8.95 21.83 -5.26
C ALA A 318 -7.77 22.80 -4.99
N ILE A 319 -6.85 22.96 -5.94
CA ILE A 319 -5.75 23.94 -5.84
C ILE A 319 -6.28 25.38 -5.76
N ASN A 320 -7.28 25.74 -6.57
CA ASN A 320 -7.91 27.06 -6.51
C ASN A 320 -8.52 27.36 -5.13
N ARG A 321 -9.18 26.37 -4.51
CA ARG A 321 -9.72 26.49 -3.15
C ARG A 321 -8.61 26.62 -2.11
N LEU A 322 -7.57 25.78 -2.21
CA LEU A 322 -6.41 25.83 -1.32
C LEU A 322 -5.63 27.16 -1.41
N ALA A 323 -5.71 27.87 -2.53
CA ALA A 323 -5.12 29.21 -2.66
C ALA A 323 -5.66 30.19 -1.62
N GLY A 324 -6.92 30.01 -1.17
CA GLY A 324 -7.56 30.79 -0.11
C GLY A 324 -7.24 30.33 1.32
N LEU A 325 -6.49 29.20 1.50
CA LEU A 325 -6.32 28.56 2.80
C LEU A 325 -5.72 29.47 3.87
N ARG A 326 -4.62 30.17 3.58
CA ARG A 326 -3.96 31.09 4.55
C ARG A 326 -4.90 32.18 5.01
N LYS A 327 -5.69 32.75 4.09
CA LYS A 327 -6.71 33.77 4.42
C LYS A 327 -7.81 33.16 5.29
N ALA A 328 -8.36 32.04 4.90
CA ALA A 328 -9.41 31.36 5.68
C ALA A 328 -8.94 31.02 7.10
N VAL A 329 -7.70 30.55 7.26
CA VAL A 329 -7.11 30.27 8.58
C VAL A 329 -6.93 31.53 9.42
N ALA A 330 -6.53 32.66 8.80
CA ALA A 330 -6.40 33.93 9.50
C ALA A 330 -7.75 34.49 9.96
N GLU A 331 -8.81 34.25 9.21
CA GLU A 331 -10.19 34.67 9.50
C GLU A 331 -10.93 33.71 10.44
N ALA A 332 -10.42 32.51 10.66
CA ALA A 332 -11.09 31.47 11.45
C ALA A 332 -11.24 31.79 12.95
N GLY A 333 -10.44 32.75 13.47
CA GLY A 333 -10.51 33.14 14.88
C GLY A 333 -10.07 32.02 15.83
N ASP A 334 -10.82 31.81 16.89
CA ASP A 334 -10.60 30.72 17.85
C ASP A 334 -11.21 29.41 17.31
N VAL A 335 -10.37 28.45 17.01
CA VAL A 335 -10.76 27.17 16.40
C VAL A 335 -10.22 25.99 17.20
N GLU A 336 -10.97 24.92 17.25
CA GLU A 336 -10.68 23.75 18.09
C GLU A 336 -9.43 22.95 17.68
N TRP A 337 -8.91 23.15 16.48
CA TRP A 337 -7.75 22.42 15.96
C TRP A 337 -6.38 23.05 16.27
N ARG A 338 -6.36 24.28 16.88
CA ARG A 338 -5.15 24.99 17.31
C ARG A 338 -4.58 24.55 18.65
#